data_63acab8c564f2ef3ff53058afb02ff25
#
_entry.id   63acab8c564f2ef3ff53058afb02ff25
#
_cell.length_a   1.000
_cell.length_b   1.000
_cell.length_c   1.000
_cell.angle_alpha   90.00
_cell.angle_beta   90.00
_cell.angle_gamma   90.00
#
_symmetry.space_group_name_H-M   'P 1'
#
loop_
_entity.id
_entity.type
_entity.pdbx_description
1 polymer ?
#
loop_
_entity_poly.entity_id
_entity_poly.type
_entity_poly.pdbx_seq_one_letter_code
_entity_poly.pdbx_strand_id
1 'polypeptide(L)'
;MAGSILTLNAGSSSLKFALFEAADELKATARGEIENLDAAPHLLARDAAGAVLADCRWAQGVEHPFATVLTALMTFADAHLGREGLAAVGHRVVHGGADHIDPALITPALLAALDALTPLDPLHMPHNLAPMRAVAAARPGLPQVACFDTAFHHTLAPVAARFALPRTLAEAGVRRYGFHGLSYEYIAGCLAQQSPRLARGRVIVAHLGSGASLCALDQGRSIATTTGFSALDGLVMATRCGSLDPGVILYLGRQGHSFDDIEDMLYRRSGLLGVSGVSGDIRVLLASDDPNARDAIELFTYRIALEAGALVSALGGLDGLVFTAGIGEHAPAIRAAVCERLAWLGLRLDPAANAAGVPCISAGASAVEVRVIATDEEAMIARHTQATLRQAST
;
A
#
# COMPACT_ATOMS: atom_id res chain seq x y z
N MET A 1 21.25 -5.15 17.87
CA MET A 1 21.29 -6.17 16.79
C MET A 1 22.36 -5.70 15.83
N ALA A 2 23.28 -6.57 15.45
CA ALA A 2 24.27 -6.28 14.42
C ALA A 2 23.84 -6.98 13.12
N GLY A 3 24.24 -6.44 11.97
CA GLY A 3 23.88 -6.97 10.66
C GLY A 3 22.90 -6.10 9.88
N SER A 4 22.41 -6.63 8.77
CA SER A 4 21.47 -5.91 7.87
C SER A 4 20.10 -6.59 7.86
N ILE A 5 19.06 -5.81 7.60
CA ILE A 5 17.69 -6.28 7.37
C ILE A 5 17.36 -6.09 5.89
N LEU A 6 16.95 -7.16 5.24
CA LEU A 6 16.34 -7.11 3.91
C LEU A 6 14.81 -6.99 4.06
N THR A 7 14.19 -6.06 3.40
CA THR A 7 12.73 -5.96 3.32
C THR A 7 12.24 -6.39 1.96
N LEU A 8 11.14 -7.15 1.93
CA LEU A 8 10.48 -7.64 0.73
C LEU A 8 9.01 -7.22 0.73
N ASN A 9 8.63 -6.47 -0.29
CA ASN A 9 7.26 -6.01 -0.52
C ASN A 9 6.80 -6.55 -1.88
N ALA A 10 6.23 -7.76 -1.83
CA ALA A 10 5.81 -8.48 -3.03
C ALA A 10 4.40 -8.07 -3.44
N GLY A 11 4.29 -7.53 -4.66
CA GLY A 11 3.05 -7.35 -5.39
C GLY A 11 2.78 -8.51 -6.35
N SER A 12 1.71 -8.40 -7.14
CA SER A 12 1.36 -9.44 -8.13
C SER A 12 2.34 -9.52 -9.31
N SER A 13 2.94 -8.40 -9.71
CA SER A 13 3.83 -8.32 -10.88
C SER A 13 5.21 -7.75 -10.58
N SER A 14 5.44 -7.29 -9.35
CA SER A 14 6.73 -6.73 -8.95
C SER A 14 7.07 -7.05 -7.50
N LEU A 15 8.36 -6.97 -7.18
CA LEU A 15 8.91 -7.15 -5.84
C LEU A 15 9.80 -5.96 -5.51
N LYS A 16 9.34 -5.07 -4.64
CA LYS A 16 10.18 -4.01 -4.09
C LYS A 16 11.00 -4.53 -2.91
N PHE A 17 12.20 -4.03 -2.78
CA PHE A 17 13.09 -4.41 -1.70
C PHE A 17 13.96 -3.25 -1.23
N ALA A 18 14.42 -3.33 0.00
CA ALA A 18 15.46 -2.46 0.52
C ALA A 18 16.36 -3.20 1.51
N LEU A 19 17.63 -2.79 1.55
CA LEU A 19 18.59 -3.21 2.56
C LEU A 19 18.75 -2.10 3.57
N PHE A 20 18.64 -2.45 4.85
CA PHE A 20 18.83 -1.53 5.96
C PHE A 20 19.94 -2.04 6.86
N GLU A 21 20.87 -1.16 7.23
CA GLU A 21 21.80 -1.41 8.30
C GLU A 21 21.06 -1.37 9.64
N ALA A 22 21.15 -2.45 10.41
CA ALA A 22 20.46 -2.60 11.70
C ALA A 22 21.26 -1.94 12.83
N ALA A 23 21.30 -0.61 12.81
CA ALA A 23 21.79 0.25 13.88
C ALA A 23 20.63 0.72 14.79
N ASP A 24 20.90 1.63 15.73
CA ASP A 24 19.83 2.25 16.55
C ASP A 24 18.84 3.02 15.68
N GLU A 25 19.35 3.72 14.66
CA GLU A 25 18.57 4.25 13.56
C GLU A 25 18.79 3.41 12.30
N LEU A 26 17.71 2.88 11.74
CA LEU A 26 17.74 2.13 10.50
C LEU A 26 18.12 3.04 9.34
N LYS A 27 19.20 2.71 8.63
CA LYS A 27 19.65 3.44 7.45
C LYS A 27 19.56 2.54 6.23
N ALA A 28 18.77 2.97 5.23
CA ALA A 28 18.74 2.27 3.95
C ALA A 28 20.08 2.42 3.23
N THR A 29 20.69 1.30 2.87
CA THR A 29 21.96 1.24 2.12
C THR A 29 21.73 0.96 0.64
N ALA A 30 20.66 0.23 0.31
CA ALA A 30 20.23 0.00 -1.07
C ALA A 30 18.70 -0.12 -1.12
N ARG A 31 18.12 0.27 -2.28
CA ARG A 31 16.71 0.09 -2.63
C ARG A 31 16.61 -0.39 -4.05
N GLY A 32 15.61 -1.17 -4.34
CA GLY A 32 15.37 -1.64 -5.69
C GLY A 32 14.00 -2.27 -5.88
N GLU A 33 13.78 -2.63 -7.12
CA GLU A 33 12.56 -3.31 -7.54
C GLU A 33 12.90 -4.38 -8.57
N ILE A 34 12.14 -5.45 -8.57
CA ILE A 34 12.12 -6.43 -9.67
C ILE A 34 10.75 -6.31 -10.30
N GLU A 35 10.71 -5.79 -11.52
CA GLU A 35 9.49 -5.60 -12.30
C GLU A 35 9.25 -6.79 -13.24
N ASN A 36 8.00 -6.91 -13.73
CA ASN A 36 7.59 -7.89 -14.75
C ASN A 36 7.92 -9.35 -14.37
N LEU A 37 7.65 -9.73 -13.13
CA LEU A 37 7.96 -11.06 -12.58
C LEU A 37 7.43 -12.23 -13.46
N ASP A 38 6.28 -12.03 -14.10
CA ASP A 38 5.60 -13.07 -14.88
C ASP A 38 6.06 -13.17 -16.34
N ALA A 39 6.85 -12.21 -16.84
CA ALA A 39 7.21 -12.15 -18.26
C ALA A 39 8.72 -12.06 -18.49
N ALA A 40 9.29 -10.90 -18.23
CA ALA A 40 10.72 -10.62 -18.43
C ALA A 40 11.22 -9.84 -17.21
N PRO A 41 11.58 -10.52 -16.12
CA PRO A 41 11.99 -9.84 -14.90
C PRO A 41 13.13 -8.86 -15.14
N HIS A 42 13.07 -7.71 -14.47
CA HIS A 42 14.10 -6.68 -14.52
C HIS A 42 14.39 -6.22 -13.10
N LEU A 43 15.54 -6.61 -12.56
CA LEU A 43 16.05 -6.14 -11.27
C LEU A 43 16.84 -4.86 -11.47
N LEU A 44 16.39 -3.79 -10.82
CA LEU A 44 17.12 -2.53 -10.73
C LEU A 44 17.31 -2.15 -9.27
N ALA A 45 18.56 -1.96 -8.86
CA ALA A 45 18.91 -1.54 -7.50
C ALA A 45 19.80 -0.29 -7.51
N ARG A 46 19.61 0.57 -6.53
CA ARG A 46 20.34 1.82 -6.35
C ARG A 46 20.79 1.99 -4.90
N ASP A 47 21.87 2.70 -4.70
CA ASP A 47 22.29 3.15 -3.36
C ASP A 47 21.49 4.39 -2.89
N ALA A 48 21.79 4.87 -1.69
CA ALA A 48 21.17 6.05 -1.09
C ALA A 48 21.46 7.37 -1.88
N ALA A 49 22.49 7.39 -2.71
CA ALA A 49 22.84 8.53 -3.56
C ALA A 49 22.19 8.42 -4.96
N GLY A 50 21.47 7.31 -5.24
CA GLY A 50 20.82 7.05 -6.52
C GLY A 50 21.72 6.37 -7.56
N ALA A 51 22.97 6.05 -7.23
CA ALA A 51 23.85 5.30 -8.12
C ALA A 51 23.37 3.88 -8.31
N VAL A 52 23.43 3.37 -9.55
CA VAL A 52 22.99 2.01 -9.88
C VAL A 52 23.98 1.00 -9.31
N LEU A 53 23.48 0.10 -8.46
CA LEU A 53 24.23 -1.01 -7.86
C LEU A 53 24.06 -2.30 -8.66
N ALA A 54 22.89 -2.52 -9.25
CA ALA A 54 22.57 -3.65 -10.11
C ALA A 54 21.53 -3.25 -11.16
N ASP A 55 21.68 -3.77 -12.37
CA ASP A 55 20.71 -3.70 -13.48
C ASP A 55 20.76 -5.04 -14.20
N CYS A 56 19.85 -5.98 -13.85
CA CYS A 56 19.82 -7.32 -14.37
C CYS A 56 18.49 -7.57 -15.07
N ARG A 57 18.56 -7.97 -16.35
CA ARG A 57 17.39 -8.29 -17.18
C ARG A 57 17.39 -9.75 -17.55
N TRP A 58 16.24 -10.38 -17.40
CA TRP A 58 16.02 -11.75 -17.88
C TRP A 58 15.41 -11.74 -19.28
N ALA A 59 15.68 -12.80 -20.05
CA ALA A 59 15.21 -12.90 -21.43
C ALA A 59 13.68 -13.02 -21.49
N GLN A 60 13.09 -12.38 -22.51
CA GLN A 60 11.67 -12.54 -22.81
C GLN A 60 11.38 -13.95 -23.36
N GLY A 61 10.18 -14.47 -23.05
CA GLY A 61 9.71 -15.75 -23.57
C GLY A 61 10.35 -16.99 -22.93
N VAL A 62 11.14 -16.79 -21.88
CA VAL A 62 11.69 -17.87 -21.05
C VAL A 62 11.00 -17.78 -19.69
N GLU A 63 10.46 -18.92 -19.24
CA GLU A 63 9.87 -18.99 -17.89
C GLU A 63 10.99 -18.87 -16.85
N HIS A 64 10.87 -17.88 -16.00
CA HIS A 64 11.78 -17.66 -14.87
C HIS A 64 11.06 -17.98 -13.56
N PRO A 65 11.31 -19.15 -12.95
CA PRO A 65 10.74 -19.46 -11.66
C PRO A 65 11.07 -18.39 -10.64
N PHE A 66 10.09 -17.97 -9.84
CA PHE A 66 10.26 -16.94 -8.80
C PHE A 66 11.48 -17.21 -7.91
N ALA A 67 11.77 -18.49 -7.61
CA ALA A 67 12.96 -18.89 -6.85
C ALA A 67 14.27 -18.46 -7.51
N THR A 68 14.37 -18.47 -8.85
CA THR A 68 15.57 -18.02 -9.59
C THR A 68 15.76 -16.50 -9.41
N VAL A 69 14.68 -15.75 -9.56
CA VAL A 69 14.68 -14.28 -9.40
C VAL A 69 15.04 -13.89 -7.96
N LEU A 70 14.46 -14.59 -6.97
CA LEU A 70 14.77 -14.36 -5.57
C LEU A 70 16.22 -14.75 -5.23
N THR A 71 16.77 -15.82 -5.83
CA THR A 71 18.18 -16.19 -5.65
C THR A 71 19.12 -15.08 -6.14
N ALA A 72 18.81 -14.44 -7.27
CA ALA A 72 19.58 -13.29 -7.75
C ALA A 72 19.51 -12.10 -6.77
N LEU A 73 18.32 -11.81 -6.22
CA LEU A 73 18.15 -10.79 -5.20
C LEU A 73 18.95 -11.11 -3.93
N MET A 74 18.93 -12.35 -3.45
CA MET A 74 19.70 -12.77 -2.27
C MET A 74 21.22 -12.66 -2.51
N THR A 75 21.67 -13.01 -3.72
CA THR A 75 23.08 -12.84 -4.13
C THR A 75 23.46 -11.36 -4.17
N PHE A 76 22.59 -10.50 -4.72
CA PHE A 76 22.77 -9.05 -4.68
C PHE A 76 22.85 -8.54 -3.23
N ALA A 77 21.92 -8.97 -2.39
CA ALA A 77 21.90 -8.60 -0.98
C ALA A 77 23.26 -8.97 -0.32
N ASP A 78 23.71 -10.23 -0.44
CA ASP A 78 24.98 -10.71 0.14
C ASP A 78 26.19 -9.88 -0.31
N ALA A 79 26.22 -9.47 -1.57
CA ALA A 79 27.31 -8.65 -2.12
C ALA A 79 27.34 -7.21 -1.56
N HIS A 80 26.23 -6.73 -1.01
CA HIS A 80 26.09 -5.36 -0.50
C HIS A 80 25.89 -5.30 1.02
N LEU A 81 26.05 -6.44 1.72
CA LEU A 81 25.99 -6.49 3.17
C LEU A 81 27.32 -6.04 3.81
N GLY A 82 27.20 -5.45 4.98
CA GLY A 82 28.36 -5.22 5.85
C GLY A 82 28.98 -6.54 6.36
N ARG A 83 30.06 -6.40 7.17
CA ARG A 83 30.81 -7.56 7.71
C ARG A 83 29.96 -8.56 8.51
N GLU A 84 28.85 -8.13 9.06
CA GLU A 84 28.01 -8.92 9.96
C GLU A 84 26.89 -9.69 9.22
N GLY A 85 26.76 -9.52 7.90
CA GLY A 85 25.83 -10.27 7.07
C GLY A 85 24.36 -9.88 7.25
N LEU A 86 23.47 -10.74 6.75
CA LEU A 86 22.02 -10.57 6.83
C LEU A 86 21.50 -11.10 8.16
N ALA A 87 20.93 -10.21 8.98
CA ALA A 87 20.38 -10.55 10.29
C ALA A 87 18.94 -11.08 10.20
N ALA A 88 18.15 -10.57 9.27
CA ALA A 88 16.75 -10.96 9.08
C ALA A 88 16.17 -10.51 7.74
N VAL A 89 15.00 -11.07 7.40
CA VAL A 89 14.16 -10.62 6.31
C VAL A 89 12.79 -10.20 6.84
N GLY A 90 12.34 -8.98 6.51
CA GLY A 90 10.98 -8.50 6.76
C GLY A 90 10.13 -8.63 5.51
N HIS A 91 8.89 -9.10 5.65
CA HIS A 91 7.97 -9.29 4.54
C HIS A 91 6.70 -8.48 4.76
N ARG A 92 6.26 -7.77 3.72
CA ARG A 92 4.88 -7.27 3.68
C ARG A 92 3.94 -8.44 3.42
N VAL A 93 2.87 -8.49 4.19
CA VAL A 93 1.74 -9.40 4.00
C VAL A 93 0.48 -8.56 3.88
N VAL A 94 -0.22 -8.72 2.76
CA VAL A 94 -1.42 -7.93 2.48
C VAL A 94 -2.51 -8.15 3.52
N HIS A 95 -2.64 -9.37 4.09
CA HIS A 95 -3.74 -9.73 4.97
C HIS A 95 -3.29 -10.52 6.20
N GLY A 96 -3.56 -9.98 7.39
CA GLY A 96 -3.31 -10.66 8.67
C GLY A 96 -4.55 -11.34 9.28
N GLY A 97 -5.71 -11.33 8.60
CA GLY A 97 -6.94 -11.80 9.19
C GLY A 97 -7.40 -10.96 10.37
N ALA A 98 -8.16 -11.56 11.27
CA ALA A 98 -8.61 -10.93 12.51
C ALA A 98 -7.56 -11.02 13.64
N ASP A 99 -6.66 -12.00 13.56
CA ASP A 99 -5.82 -12.42 14.69
C ASP A 99 -4.39 -11.85 14.60
N HIS A 100 -3.88 -11.59 13.40
CA HIS A 100 -2.52 -11.06 13.22
C HIS A 100 -2.56 -9.53 13.11
N ILE A 101 -2.57 -8.88 14.26
CA ILE A 101 -2.64 -7.42 14.43
C ILE A 101 -1.29 -6.79 14.75
N ASP A 102 -0.27 -7.60 14.99
CA ASP A 102 1.12 -7.19 15.26
C ASP A 102 2.08 -7.95 14.34
N PRO A 103 3.26 -7.38 14.04
CA PRO A 103 4.31 -8.10 13.31
C PRO A 103 4.71 -9.38 14.04
N ALA A 104 4.94 -10.46 13.29
CA ALA A 104 5.20 -11.77 13.88
C ALA A 104 6.37 -12.51 13.22
N LEU A 105 7.16 -13.26 14.03
CA LEU A 105 8.17 -14.17 13.51
C LEU A 105 7.51 -15.27 12.66
N ILE A 106 8.05 -15.47 11.47
CA ILE A 106 7.55 -16.48 10.55
C ILE A 106 8.02 -17.86 11.03
N THR A 107 7.05 -18.65 11.44
CA THR A 107 7.21 -20.07 11.82
C THR A 107 6.39 -20.94 10.85
N PRO A 108 6.63 -22.25 10.80
CA PRO A 108 5.76 -23.14 10.02
C PRO A 108 4.26 -23.03 10.40
N ALA A 109 3.96 -22.80 11.68
CA ALA A 109 2.60 -22.61 12.18
C ALA A 109 1.99 -21.29 11.62
N LEU A 110 2.74 -20.18 11.64
CA LEU A 110 2.28 -18.92 11.08
C LEU A 110 2.07 -19.04 9.56
N LEU A 111 2.99 -19.67 8.83
CA LEU A 111 2.83 -19.89 7.39
C LEU A 111 1.55 -20.68 7.07
N ALA A 112 1.25 -21.72 7.85
CA ALA A 112 0.01 -22.48 7.68
C ALA A 112 -1.25 -21.65 8.00
N ALA A 113 -1.19 -20.79 9.03
CA ALA A 113 -2.28 -19.87 9.36
C ALA A 113 -2.50 -18.83 8.24
N LEU A 114 -1.43 -18.28 7.68
CA LEU A 114 -1.51 -17.34 6.56
C LEU A 114 -2.00 -18.01 5.27
N ASP A 115 -1.63 -19.27 5.01
CA ASP A 115 -2.20 -20.03 3.89
C ASP A 115 -3.73 -20.15 4.00
N ALA A 116 -4.23 -20.38 5.21
CA ALA A 116 -5.67 -20.47 5.47
C ALA A 116 -6.41 -19.14 5.22
N LEU A 117 -5.71 -18.00 5.19
CA LEU A 117 -6.27 -16.69 4.82
C LEU A 117 -6.33 -16.46 3.31
N THR A 118 -5.72 -17.33 2.49
CA THR A 118 -5.75 -17.17 1.02
C THR A 118 -7.14 -16.93 0.43
N PRO A 119 -8.23 -17.56 0.91
CA PRO A 119 -9.58 -17.27 0.41
C PRO A 119 -10.07 -15.83 0.65
N LEU A 120 -9.45 -15.07 1.57
CA LEU A 120 -9.79 -13.67 1.83
C LEU A 120 -9.15 -12.72 0.80
N ASP A 121 -7.99 -13.10 0.25
CA ASP A 121 -7.29 -12.35 -0.80
C ASP A 121 -6.51 -13.31 -1.71
N PRO A 122 -7.21 -14.05 -2.60
CA PRO A 122 -6.61 -15.10 -3.42
C PRO A 122 -5.61 -14.56 -4.45
N LEU A 123 -5.70 -13.28 -4.81
CA LEU A 123 -4.83 -12.65 -5.78
C LEU A 123 -3.47 -12.21 -5.20
N HIS A 124 -3.40 -11.88 -3.92
CA HIS A 124 -2.17 -11.34 -3.32
C HIS A 124 -1.50 -12.31 -2.34
N MET A 125 -2.27 -13.07 -1.55
CA MET A 125 -1.69 -13.94 -0.53
C MET A 125 -0.67 -14.96 -1.08
N PRO A 126 -0.91 -15.64 -2.21
CA PRO A 126 0.09 -16.56 -2.77
C PRO A 126 1.41 -15.87 -3.11
N HIS A 127 1.36 -14.65 -3.68
CA HIS A 127 2.54 -13.85 -4.02
C HIS A 127 3.28 -13.36 -2.78
N ASN A 128 2.60 -13.11 -1.65
CA ASN A 128 3.24 -12.74 -0.40
C ASN A 128 3.90 -13.94 0.30
N LEU A 129 3.31 -15.13 0.20
CA LEU A 129 3.84 -16.34 0.85
C LEU A 129 5.01 -16.97 0.09
N ALA A 130 5.06 -16.81 -1.24
CA ALA A 130 6.13 -17.37 -2.07
C ALA A 130 7.53 -16.90 -1.66
N PRO A 131 7.80 -15.59 -1.42
CA PRO A 131 9.11 -15.12 -0.93
C PRO A 131 9.49 -15.74 0.41
N MET A 132 8.55 -15.85 1.35
CA MET A 132 8.81 -16.40 2.68
C MET A 132 9.27 -17.86 2.61
N ARG A 133 8.58 -18.67 1.79
CA ARG A 133 8.93 -20.07 1.57
C ARG A 133 10.28 -20.20 0.87
N ALA A 134 10.52 -19.38 -0.13
CA ALA A 134 11.77 -19.41 -0.88
C ALA A 134 12.97 -18.97 -0.03
N VAL A 135 12.83 -17.95 0.83
CA VAL A 135 13.86 -17.56 1.79
C VAL A 135 14.09 -18.66 2.82
N ALA A 136 13.02 -19.26 3.37
CA ALA A 136 13.15 -20.37 4.33
C ALA A 136 13.89 -21.58 3.76
N ALA A 137 13.67 -21.89 2.47
CA ALA A 137 14.35 -22.97 1.76
C ALA A 137 15.82 -22.63 1.47
N ALA A 138 16.10 -21.40 0.99
CA ALA A 138 17.44 -20.96 0.62
C ALA A 138 18.33 -20.66 1.83
N ARG A 139 17.77 -20.22 2.95
CA ARG A 139 18.46 -19.77 4.17
C ARG A 139 17.80 -20.35 5.43
N PRO A 140 17.89 -21.66 5.66
CA PRO A 140 17.34 -22.28 6.87
C PRO A 140 17.95 -21.61 8.13
N GLY A 141 17.07 -21.17 9.03
CA GLY A 141 17.48 -20.50 10.26
C GLY A 141 17.65 -18.99 10.19
N LEU A 142 17.57 -18.36 9.01
CA LEU A 142 17.50 -16.90 8.91
C LEU A 142 16.13 -16.41 9.44
N PRO A 143 16.10 -15.55 10.48
CA PRO A 143 14.85 -15.01 11.00
C PRO A 143 14.08 -14.26 9.93
N GLN A 144 12.76 -14.47 9.86
CA GLN A 144 11.86 -13.78 8.99
C GLN A 144 10.69 -13.22 9.79
N VAL A 145 10.22 -12.01 9.44
CA VAL A 145 9.10 -11.34 10.12
C VAL A 145 8.04 -10.96 9.11
N ALA A 146 6.79 -11.31 9.39
CA ALA A 146 5.62 -10.87 8.65
C ALA A 146 5.09 -9.55 9.22
N CYS A 147 4.84 -8.57 8.34
CA CYS A 147 4.28 -7.25 8.66
C CYS A 147 2.99 -7.07 7.85
N PHE A 148 1.86 -6.83 8.52
CA PHE A 148 0.54 -6.93 7.92
C PHE A 148 -0.05 -5.57 7.57
N ASP A 149 -0.51 -5.39 6.33
CA ASP A 149 -1.19 -4.16 5.90
C ASP A 149 -2.50 -3.90 6.64
N THR A 150 -3.17 -4.96 7.09
CA THR A 150 -4.42 -4.85 7.83
C THR A 150 -4.23 -4.48 9.31
N ALA A 151 -3.01 -4.66 9.86
CA ALA A 151 -2.74 -4.51 11.28
C ALA A 151 -3.03 -3.08 11.81
N PHE A 152 -2.66 -2.05 11.07
CA PHE A 152 -2.89 -0.65 11.47
C PHE A 152 -4.37 -0.31 11.68
N HIS A 153 -5.27 -1.04 11.02
CA HIS A 153 -6.71 -0.82 11.09
C HIS A 153 -7.40 -1.64 12.19
N HIS A 154 -6.66 -2.38 13.04
CA HIS A 154 -7.25 -3.14 14.16
C HIS A 154 -7.97 -2.24 15.16
N THR A 155 -7.67 -0.94 15.18
CA THR A 155 -8.30 0.05 16.04
C THR A 155 -9.68 0.50 15.58
N LEU A 156 -10.17 0.02 14.42
CA LEU A 156 -11.52 0.31 13.94
C LEU A 156 -12.58 -0.13 14.95
N ALA A 157 -13.48 0.79 15.32
CA ALA A 157 -14.62 0.46 16.15
C ALA A 157 -15.50 -0.61 15.46
N PRO A 158 -16.18 -1.49 16.22
CA PRO A 158 -17.01 -2.55 15.64
C PRO A 158 -18.04 -2.05 14.63
N VAL A 159 -18.59 -0.85 14.82
CA VAL A 159 -19.55 -0.22 13.90
C VAL A 159 -18.90 0.19 12.59
N ALA A 160 -17.65 0.63 12.59
CA ALA A 160 -16.89 1.00 11.39
C ALA A 160 -16.40 -0.23 10.60
N ALA A 161 -16.18 -1.35 11.30
CA ALA A 161 -15.71 -2.59 10.70
C ALA A 161 -16.82 -3.52 10.18
N ARG A 162 -18.08 -3.27 10.55
CA ARG A 162 -19.19 -4.17 10.22
C ARG A 162 -19.86 -3.81 8.90
N PHE A 163 -20.17 -4.82 8.10
CA PHE A 163 -21.10 -4.70 6.98
C PHE A 163 -22.54 -4.96 7.45
N ALA A 164 -23.52 -4.39 6.76
CA ALA A 164 -24.94 -4.62 7.00
C ALA A 164 -25.39 -5.98 6.41
N LEU A 165 -24.75 -7.05 6.84
CA LEU A 165 -24.99 -8.43 6.42
C LEU A 165 -25.47 -9.28 7.62
N PRO A 166 -26.02 -10.49 7.38
CA PRO A 166 -26.38 -11.41 8.45
C PRO A 166 -25.22 -11.61 9.45
N ARG A 167 -25.55 -11.63 10.75
CA ARG A 167 -24.58 -11.71 11.84
C ARG A 167 -23.63 -12.91 11.71
N THR A 168 -24.13 -14.03 11.23
CA THR A 168 -23.33 -15.25 10.98
C THR A 168 -22.15 -15.04 10.04
N LEU A 169 -22.28 -14.12 9.05
CA LEU A 169 -21.18 -13.78 8.18
C LEU A 169 -20.11 -12.94 8.91
N ALA A 170 -20.53 -12.02 9.77
CA ALA A 170 -19.60 -11.25 10.59
C ALA A 170 -18.83 -12.17 11.57
N GLU A 171 -19.51 -13.16 12.16
CA GLU A 171 -18.92 -14.20 13.02
C GLU A 171 -17.95 -15.12 12.24
N ALA A 172 -18.20 -15.32 10.95
CA ALA A 172 -17.30 -16.01 10.02
C ALA A 172 -16.15 -15.13 9.47
N GLY A 173 -15.96 -13.91 10.00
CA GLY A 173 -14.86 -13.04 9.61
C GLY A 173 -15.15 -12.09 8.44
N VAL A 174 -16.39 -12.02 7.93
CA VAL A 174 -16.76 -11.06 6.88
C VAL A 174 -16.92 -9.67 7.50
N ARG A 175 -15.85 -8.90 7.46
CA ARG A 175 -15.76 -7.56 8.04
C ARG A 175 -14.85 -6.65 7.19
N ARG A 176 -14.86 -5.37 7.45
CA ARG A 176 -13.85 -4.44 6.93
C ARG A 176 -12.53 -4.70 7.67
N TYR A 177 -11.48 -4.96 6.91
CA TYR A 177 -10.11 -5.10 7.42
C TYR A 177 -9.32 -3.81 7.21
N GLY A 178 -9.39 -3.23 6.02
CA GLY A 178 -8.55 -2.11 5.62
C GLY A 178 -7.16 -2.55 5.16
N PHE A 179 -6.56 -1.77 4.24
CA PHE A 179 -5.26 -2.07 3.64
C PHE A 179 -4.39 -0.82 3.56
N HIS A 180 -3.17 -0.95 3.07
CA HIS A 180 -2.11 0.08 3.07
C HIS A 180 -1.70 0.52 4.49
N GLY A 181 -1.90 -0.34 5.49
CA GLY A 181 -1.66 0.00 6.89
C GLY A 181 -0.21 0.38 7.17
N LEU A 182 0.77 -0.28 6.54
CA LEU A 182 2.19 0.06 6.68
C LEU A 182 2.48 1.50 6.22
N SER A 183 1.85 1.92 5.10
CA SER A 183 1.94 3.30 4.63
C SER A 183 1.32 4.27 5.61
N TYR A 184 0.11 4.01 6.10
CA TYR A 184 -0.56 4.88 7.05
C TYR A 184 0.17 5.01 8.38
N GLU A 185 0.72 3.92 8.87
CA GLU A 185 1.53 3.90 10.09
C GLU A 185 2.81 4.73 9.91
N TYR A 186 3.48 4.60 8.75
CA TYR A 186 4.63 5.43 8.43
C TYR A 186 4.28 6.92 8.43
N ILE A 187 3.18 7.30 7.74
CA ILE A 187 2.71 8.70 7.69
C ILE A 187 2.33 9.22 9.08
N ALA A 188 1.66 8.43 9.92
CA ALA A 188 1.36 8.80 11.30
C ALA A 188 2.63 9.08 12.11
N GLY A 189 3.68 8.26 11.94
CA GLY A 189 4.99 8.47 12.54
C GLY A 189 5.67 9.75 12.02
N CYS A 190 5.60 10.03 10.71
CA CYS A 190 6.12 11.27 10.12
C CYS A 190 5.38 12.51 10.67
N LEU A 191 4.06 12.43 10.81
CA LEU A 191 3.29 13.52 11.38
C LEU A 191 3.68 13.81 12.84
N ALA A 192 3.96 12.78 13.64
CA ALA A 192 4.42 12.96 15.02
C ALA A 192 5.72 13.77 15.11
N GLN A 193 6.59 13.64 14.12
CA GLN A 193 7.87 14.35 14.06
C GLN A 193 7.73 15.74 13.39
N GLN A 194 6.99 15.84 12.30
CA GLN A 194 6.97 17.03 11.43
C GLN A 194 5.84 18.00 11.75
N SER A 195 4.72 17.54 12.32
CA SER A 195 3.54 18.32 12.65
C SER A 195 2.81 17.76 13.88
N PRO A 196 3.34 17.97 15.11
CA PRO A 196 2.72 17.45 16.34
C PRO A 196 1.27 17.90 16.55
N ARG A 197 0.86 19.01 15.92
CA ARG A 197 -0.53 19.46 15.89
C ARG A 197 -1.41 18.48 15.13
N LEU A 198 -1.02 18.12 13.91
CA LEU A 198 -1.76 17.15 13.08
C LEU A 198 -1.70 15.73 13.66
N ALA A 199 -0.56 15.34 14.25
CA ALA A 199 -0.43 14.04 14.89
C ALA A 199 -1.45 13.81 16.03
N ARG A 200 -1.92 14.88 16.66
CA ARG A 200 -2.96 14.85 17.71
C ARG A 200 -4.33 15.29 17.21
N GLY A 201 -4.43 15.59 15.92
CA GLY A 201 -5.63 16.09 15.26
C GLY A 201 -6.36 15.01 14.45
N ARG A 202 -7.36 15.48 13.72
CA ARG A 202 -8.19 14.70 12.80
C ARG A 202 -7.62 14.85 11.40
N VAL A 203 -7.05 13.78 10.88
CA VAL A 203 -6.31 13.80 9.61
C VAL A 203 -6.88 12.76 8.66
N ILE A 204 -7.04 13.10 7.41
CA ILE A 204 -7.23 12.13 6.35
C ILE A 204 -5.89 11.95 5.63
N VAL A 205 -5.44 10.71 5.50
CA VAL A 205 -4.30 10.35 4.66
C VAL A 205 -4.82 9.73 3.38
N ALA A 206 -4.43 10.32 2.25
CA ALA A 206 -4.77 9.87 0.90
C ALA A 206 -3.55 9.14 0.30
N HIS A 207 -3.54 7.82 0.42
CA HIS A 207 -2.59 6.96 -0.26
C HIS A 207 -3.07 6.75 -1.69
N LEU A 208 -2.47 7.47 -2.64
CA LEU A 208 -2.87 7.45 -4.05
C LEU A 208 -1.71 6.91 -4.89
N GLY A 209 -1.81 5.64 -5.26
CA GLY A 209 -0.89 4.92 -6.13
C GLY A 209 -1.64 4.14 -7.20
N SER A 210 -1.07 3.04 -7.72
CA SER A 210 -1.80 2.08 -8.56
C SER A 210 -2.94 1.40 -7.79
N GLY A 211 -2.72 1.08 -6.50
CA GLY A 211 -3.73 0.93 -5.49
C GLY A 211 -3.98 2.27 -4.80
N ALA A 212 -5.22 2.57 -4.44
CA ALA A 212 -5.58 3.83 -3.80
C ALA A 212 -6.57 3.62 -2.66
N SER A 213 -6.39 4.36 -1.57
CA SER A 213 -7.33 4.39 -0.45
C SER A 213 -7.16 5.67 0.38
N LEU A 214 -8.17 5.95 1.21
CA LEU A 214 -8.12 6.98 2.25
C LEU A 214 -8.20 6.31 3.61
N CYS A 215 -7.51 6.90 4.59
CA CYS A 215 -7.64 6.55 6.00
C CYS A 215 -7.88 7.79 6.84
N ALA A 216 -8.90 7.73 7.70
CA ALA A 216 -9.19 8.74 8.72
C ALA A 216 -8.39 8.41 9.98
N LEU A 217 -7.53 9.32 10.37
CA LEU A 217 -6.73 9.22 11.59
C LEU A 217 -7.27 10.20 12.66
N ASP A 218 -7.55 9.70 13.83
CA ASP A 218 -7.74 10.50 15.04
C ASP A 218 -6.57 10.23 15.99
N GLN A 219 -5.81 11.26 16.30
CA GLN A 219 -4.59 11.16 17.13
C GLN A 219 -3.63 10.05 16.65
N GLY A 220 -3.43 9.97 15.34
CA GLY A 220 -2.55 9.00 14.69
C GLY A 220 -3.09 7.57 14.61
N ARG A 221 -4.32 7.29 15.05
CA ARG A 221 -4.97 5.96 15.02
C ARG A 221 -6.01 5.89 13.91
N SER A 222 -6.05 4.79 13.20
CA SER A 222 -7.07 4.51 12.18
C SER A 222 -8.46 4.37 12.84
N ILE A 223 -9.42 5.20 12.43
CA ILE A 223 -10.82 5.12 12.89
C ILE A 223 -11.80 4.78 11.77
N ALA A 224 -11.43 5.02 10.52
CA ALA A 224 -12.18 4.64 9.33
C ALA A 224 -11.23 4.58 8.11
N THR A 225 -11.53 3.72 7.16
CA THR A 225 -10.79 3.61 5.89
C THR A 225 -11.73 3.26 4.75
N THR A 226 -11.37 3.62 3.53
CA THR A 226 -12.20 3.34 2.35
C THR A 226 -12.10 1.89 1.88
N THR A 227 -10.99 1.21 2.11
CA THR A 227 -10.85 -0.21 1.77
C THR A 227 -11.69 -1.08 2.70
N GLY A 228 -12.22 -2.19 2.16
CA GLY A 228 -13.23 -3.01 2.81
C GLY A 228 -12.74 -4.37 3.31
N PHE A 229 -13.49 -5.40 2.92
CA PHE A 229 -13.17 -6.82 3.13
C PHE A 229 -11.96 -7.22 2.30
N SER A 230 -11.90 -6.74 1.06
CA SER A 230 -10.81 -6.97 0.12
C SER A 230 -10.16 -5.65 -0.29
N ALA A 231 -9.05 -5.73 -1.02
CA ALA A 231 -8.37 -4.57 -1.61
C ALA A 231 -9.09 -4.02 -2.87
N LEU A 232 -10.32 -4.47 -3.15
CA LEU A 232 -11.13 -4.03 -4.29
C LEU A 232 -11.99 -2.82 -3.95
N ASP A 233 -12.51 -2.73 -2.70
CA ASP A 233 -13.43 -1.69 -2.26
C ASP A 233 -12.77 -0.31 -2.09
N GLY A 234 -13.56 0.73 -2.16
CA GLY A 234 -13.18 2.12 -1.87
C GLY A 234 -12.96 2.97 -3.10
N LEU A 235 -11.76 3.50 -3.29
CA LEU A 235 -11.46 4.40 -4.41
C LEU A 235 -11.37 3.67 -5.75
N VAL A 236 -11.61 4.41 -6.82
CA VAL A 236 -11.19 4.01 -8.17
C VAL A 236 -9.66 3.87 -8.15
N MET A 237 -9.12 2.81 -8.76
CA MET A 237 -7.68 2.54 -8.81
C MET A 237 -7.21 2.40 -10.26
N ALA A 238 -5.98 2.02 -10.49
CA ALA A 238 -5.46 1.86 -11.86
C ALA A 238 -6.33 0.90 -12.70
N THR A 239 -6.67 -0.27 -12.16
CA THR A 239 -7.44 -1.32 -12.85
C THR A 239 -8.64 -1.85 -12.05
N ARG A 240 -8.80 -1.42 -10.77
CA ARG A 240 -9.86 -1.87 -9.86
C ARG A 240 -11.00 -0.85 -9.81
N CYS A 241 -12.23 -1.35 -9.75
CA CYS A 241 -13.43 -0.50 -9.81
C CYS A 241 -13.64 0.39 -8.58
N GLY A 242 -13.14 0.01 -7.40
CA GLY A 242 -13.54 0.64 -6.13
C GLY A 242 -14.97 0.27 -5.73
N SER A 243 -15.59 1.13 -4.93
CA SER A 243 -16.97 0.91 -4.45
C SER A 243 -17.96 0.80 -5.60
N LEU A 244 -18.69 -0.31 -5.63
CA LEU A 244 -19.67 -0.67 -6.65
C LEU A 244 -20.97 -1.12 -5.98
N ASP A 245 -22.12 -0.82 -6.61
CA ASP A 245 -23.40 -1.39 -6.20
C ASP A 245 -23.35 -2.93 -6.36
N PRO A 246 -23.59 -3.72 -5.31
CA PRO A 246 -23.64 -5.19 -5.40
C PRO A 246 -24.64 -5.70 -6.44
N GLY A 247 -25.68 -4.91 -6.76
CA GLY A 247 -26.65 -5.21 -7.81
C GLY A 247 -26.03 -5.36 -9.19
N VAL A 248 -24.91 -4.66 -9.46
CA VAL A 248 -24.17 -4.81 -10.72
C VAL A 248 -23.58 -6.21 -10.84
N ILE A 249 -23.03 -6.76 -9.77
CA ILE A 249 -22.48 -8.14 -9.72
C ILE A 249 -23.58 -9.15 -10.02
N LEU A 250 -24.75 -8.98 -9.38
CA LEU A 250 -25.91 -9.83 -9.62
C LEU A 250 -26.44 -9.71 -11.06
N TYR A 251 -26.42 -8.50 -11.63
CA TYR A 251 -26.79 -8.27 -13.01
C TYR A 251 -25.85 -8.99 -13.98
N LEU A 252 -24.52 -8.84 -13.81
CA LEU A 252 -23.52 -9.50 -14.66
C LEU A 252 -23.66 -11.03 -14.61
N GLY A 253 -23.83 -11.61 -13.42
CA GLY A 253 -24.08 -13.03 -13.27
C GLY A 253 -25.33 -13.51 -14.00
N ARG A 254 -26.43 -12.73 -13.98
CA ARG A 254 -27.64 -13.04 -14.76
C ARG A 254 -27.45 -12.89 -16.27
N GLN A 255 -26.49 -12.09 -16.72
CA GLN A 255 -26.12 -11.99 -18.14
C GLN A 255 -25.21 -13.16 -18.59
N GLY A 256 -24.84 -14.08 -17.67
CA GLY A 256 -24.07 -15.27 -18.00
C GLY A 256 -22.56 -15.16 -17.77
N HIS A 257 -22.08 -14.04 -17.19
CA HIS A 257 -20.68 -13.95 -16.77
C HIS A 257 -20.41 -14.91 -15.62
N SER A 258 -19.30 -15.63 -15.68
CA SER A 258 -18.81 -16.46 -14.57
C SER A 258 -18.29 -15.58 -13.43
N PHE A 259 -18.12 -16.17 -12.23
CA PHE A 259 -17.48 -15.46 -11.12
C PHE A 259 -16.04 -15.05 -11.46
N ASP A 260 -15.29 -15.90 -12.16
CA ASP A 260 -13.92 -15.60 -12.59
C ASP A 260 -13.88 -14.44 -13.60
N ASP A 261 -14.83 -14.38 -14.56
CA ASP A 261 -14.94 -13.24 -15.49
C ASP A 261 -15.28 -11.95 -14.77
N ILE A 262 -16.17 -12.00 -13.77
CA ILE A 262 -16.53 -10.84 -12.95
C ILE A 262 -15.33 -10.39 -12.12
N GLU A 263 -14.63 -11.31 -11.48
CA GLU A 263 -13.44 -11.02 -10.69
C GLU A 263 -12.36 -10.37 -11.57
N ASP A 264 -12.03 -10.95 -12.73
CA ASP A 264 -11.07 -10.38 -13.67
C ASP A 264 -11.48 -8.99 -14.15
N MET A 265 -12.77 -8.77 -14.45
CA MET A 265 -13.31 -7.48 -14.84
C MET A 265 -13.08 -6.44 -13.73
N LEU A 266 -13.44 -6.76 -12.49
CA LEU A 266 -13.42 -5.81 -11.38
C LEU A 266 -11.99 -5.48 -10.92
N TYR A 267 -11.07 -6.45 -10.96
CA TYR A 267 -9.69 -6.27 -10.51
C TYR A 267 -8.74 -5.76 -11.59
N ARG A 268 -8.91 -6.20 -12.87
CA ARG A 268 -7.90 -6.00 -13.93
C ARG A 268 -8.36 -5.16 -15.10
N ARG A 269 -9.68 -5.03 -15.34
CA ARG A 269 -10.23 -4.35 -16.53
C ARG A 269 -11.16 -3.18 -16.20
N SER A 270 -11.18 -2.75 -14.94
CA SER A 270 -11.96 -1.62 -14.43
C SER A 270 -11.05 -0.43 -14.08
N GLY A 271 -11.49 0.43 -13.20
CA GLY A 271 -10.72 1.56 -12.70
C GLY A 271 -10.41 2.60 -13.78
N LEU A 272 -9.27 3.27 -13.64
CA LEU A 272 -8.81 4.26 -14.62
C LEU A 272 -8.68 3.65 -16.01
N LEU A 273 -8.13 2.43 -16.11
CA LEU A 273 -8.01 1.70 -17.37
C LEU A 273 -9.39 1.45 -18.01
N GLY A 274 -10.32 0.90 -17.25
CA GLY A 274 -11.63 0.52 -17.76
C GLY A 274 -12.49 1.71 -18.19
N VAL A 275 -12.43 2.83 -17.45
CA VAL A 275 -13.17 4.04 -17.75
C VAL A 275 -12.56 4.80 -18.92
N SER A 276 -11.24 4.91 -18.97
CA SER A 276 -10.57 5.63 -20.04
C SER A 276 -10.49 4.84 -21.35
N GLY A 277 -10.36 3.51 -21.25
CA GLY A 277 -9.98 2.68 -22.39
C GLY A 277 -8.56 2.95 -22.91
N VAL A 278 -7.79 3.81 -22.21
CA VAL A 278 -6.46 4.29 -22.62
C VAL A 278 -5.38 3.68 -21.75
N SER A 279 -5.43 3.92 -20.43
CA SER A 279 -4.38 3.48 -19.50
C SER A 279 -4.88 3.48 -18.05
N GLY A 280 -4.27 2.62 -17.21
CA GLY A 280 -4.36 2.71 -15.75
C GLY A 280 -3.34 3.67 -15.13
N ASP A 281 -2.38 4.17 -15.92
CA ASP A 281 -1.35 5.10 -15.45
C ASP A 281 -1.82 6.55 -15.55
N ILE A 282 -1.92 7.21 -14.41
CA ILE A 282 -2.39 8.60 -14.32
C ILE A 282 -1.50 9.57 -15.13
N ARG A 283 -0.21 9.26 -15.30
CA ARG A 283 0.73 10.11 -16.07
C ARG A 283 0.38 10.09 -17.56
N VAL A 284 0.01 8.92 -18.07
CA VAL A 284 -0.47 8.74 -19.45
C VAL A 284 -1.80 9.45 -19.66
N LEU A 285 -2.73 9.33 -18.70
CA LEU A 285 -4.05 9.97 -18.77
C LEU A 285 -3.93 11.50 -18.72
N LEU A 286 -3.07 12.04 -17.84
CA LEU A 286 -2.84 13.50 -17.74
C LEU A 286 -2.18 14.09 -18.98
N ALA A 287 -1.42 13.29 -19.75
CA ALA A 287 -0.79 13.71 -20.99
C ALA A 287 -1.66 13.45 -22.25
N SER A 288 -2.84 12.83 -22.08
CA SER A 288 -3.72 12.44 -23.18
C SER A 288 -4.73 13.53 -23.52
N ASP A 289 -4.96 13.73 -24.81
CA ASP A 289 -6.04 14.59 -25.32
C ASP A 289 -7.38 13.85 -25.44
N ASP A 290 -7.43 12.54 -25.20
CA ASP A 290 -8.63 11.72 -25.29
C ASP A 290 -9.67 12.19 -24.26
N PRO A 291 -10.93 12.45 -24.64
CA PRO A 291 -12.00 12.83 -23.72
C PRO A 291 -12.22 11.77 -22.63
N ASN A 292 -12.10 10.48 -22.94
CA ASN A 292 -12.29 9.42 -21.96
C ASN A 292 -11.18 9.42 -20.89
N ALA A 293 -9.98 9.86 -21.22
CA ALA A 293 -8.91 10.04 -20.22
C ALA A 293 -9.30 11.15 -19.22
N ARG A 294 -9.91 12.25 -19.69
CA ARG A 294 -10.43 13.32 -18.82
C ARG A 294 -11.57 12.83 -17.93
N ASP A 295 -12.51 12.08 -18.49
CA ASP A 295 -13.63 11.50 -17.75
C ASP A 295 -13.13 10.56 -16.64
N ALA A 296 -12.11 9.74 -16.91
CA ALA A 296 -11.50 8.86 -15.91
C ALA A 296 -10.83 9.63 -14.78
N ILE A 297 -10.10 10.72 -15.09
CA ILE A 297 -9.49 11.61 -14.09
C ILE A 297 -10.55 12.33 -13.27
N GLU A 298 -11.63 12.79 -13.92
CA GLU A 298 -12.75 13.44 -13.22
C GLU A 298 -13.44 12.48 -12.26
N LEU A 299 -13.75 11.27 -12.70
CA LEU A 299 -14.32 10.23 -11.84
C LEU A 299 -13.40 9.91 -10.67
N PHE A 300 -12.10 9.76 -10.89
CA PHE A 300 -11.11 9.46 -9.86
C PHE A 300 -11.09 10.55 -8.78
N THR A 301 -10.94 11.82 -9.20
CA THR A 301 -10.88 12.94 -8.25
C THR A 301 -12.22 13.19 -7.54
N TYR A 302 -13.34 12.97 -8.23
CA TYR A 302 -14.68 13.03 -7.64
C TYR A 302 -14.86 11.99 -6.55
N ARG A 303 -14.49 10.71 -6.82
CA ARG A 303 -14.62 9.64 -5.83
C ARG A 303 -13.73 9.85 -4.62
N ILE A 304 -12.50 10.36 -4.81
CA ILE A 304 -11.62 10.71 -3.68
C ILE A 304 -12.28 11.77 -2.79
N ALA A 305 -12.82 12.83 -3.38
CA ALA A 305 -13.44 13.90 -2.61
C ALA A 305 -14.72 13.44 -1.90
N LEU A 306 -15.53 12.59 -2.53
CA LEU A 306 -16.74 12.03 -1.94
C LEU A 306 -16.42 11.17 -0.72
N GLU A 307 -15.47 10.24 -0.86
CA GLU A 307 -15.04 9.38 0.24
C GLU A 307 -14.34 10.18 1.35
N ALA A 308 -13.55 11.20 1.00
CA ALA A 308 -12.98 12.12 1.99
C ALA A 308 -14.08 12.82 2.81
N GLY A 309 -15.17 13.29 2.15
CA GLY A 309 -16.33 13.86 2.83
C GLY A 309 -17.00 12.88 3.80
N ALA A 310 -17.13 11.61 3.43
CA ALA A 310 -17.64 10.56 4.32
C ALA A 310 -16.71 10.36 5.55
N LEU A 311 -15.39 10.33 5.32
CA LEU A 311 -14.40 10.22 6.41
C LEU A 311 -14.37 11.45 7.32
N VAL A 312 -14.59 12.66 6.80
CA VAL A 312 -14.78 13.88 7.63
C VAL A 312 -15.94 13.72 8.58
N SER A 313 -17.05 13.09 8.15
CA SER A 313 -18.19 12.79 9.02
C SER A 313 -17.82 11.80 10.12
N ALA A 314 -17.00 10.79 9.82
CA ALA A 314 -16.52 9.84 10.83
C ALA A 314 -15.59 10.51 11.86
N LEU A 315 -14.77 11.49 11.42
CA LEU A 315 -13.87 12.27 12.28
C LEU A 315 -14.58 13.35 13.09
N GLY A 316 -15.76 13.79 12.67
CA GLY A 316 -16.42 14.98 13.25
C GLY A 316 -15.72 16.29 12.91
N GLY A 317 -14.97 16.34 11.81
CA GLY A 317 -14.23 17.50 11.30
C GLY A 317 -12.91 17.11 10.67
N LEU A 318 -12.10 18.09 10.22
CA LEU A 318 -10.83 17.86 9.57
C LEU A 318 -9.82 18.94 9.95
N ASP A 319 -8.65 18.53 10.41
CA ASP A 319 -7.53 19.41 10.75
C ASP A 319 -6.42 19.35 9.70
N GLY A 320 -6.28 18.21 9.01
CA GLY A 320 -5.27 18.00 7.96
C GLY A 320 -5.64 16.97 6.90
N LEU A 321 -5.11 17.16 5.69
CA LEU A 321 -5.16 16.22 4.58
C LEU A 321 -3.72 15.95 4.13
N VAL A 322 -3.32 14.69 4.08
CA VAL A 322 -1.98 14.28 3.64
C VAL A 322 -2.09 13.47 2.35
N PHE A 323 -1.37 13.88 1.32
CA PHE A 323 -1.20 13.12 0.09
C PHE A 323 0.09 12.31 0.15
N THR A 324 0.03 11.05 -0.23
CA THR A 324 1.17 10.12 -0.25
C THR A 324 1.04 9.10 -1.38
N ALA A 325 2.07 8.30 -1.59
CA ALA A 325 2.24 7.36 -2.71
C ALA A 325 2.32 8.04 -4.08
N GLY A 326 2.62 7.26 -5.12
CA GLY A 326 3.08 7.76 -6.40
C GLY A 326 2.25 8.88 -7.02
N ILE A 327 0.91 8.76 -7.05
CA ILE A 327 0.01 9.80 -7.56
C ILE A 327 -0.08 10.96 -6.56
N GLY A 328 -0.24 10.64 -5.27
CA GLY A 328 -0.35 11.66 -4.23
C GLY A 328 0.88 12.56 -4.13
N GLU A 329 2.07 11.99 -4.29
CA GLU A 329 3.36 12.69 -4.22
C GLU A 329 3.68 13.47 -5.50
N HIS A 330 3.41 12.89 -6.68
CA HIS A 330 3.96 13.37 -7.94
C HIS A 330 2.94 13.98 -8.92
N ALA A 331 1.62 13.98 -8.60
CA ALA A 331 0.59 14.53 -9.49
C ALA A 331 -0.08 15.79 -8.91
N PRO A 332 0.52 16.99 -9.04
CA PRO A 332 -0.03 18.22 -8.48
C PRO A 332 -1.42 18.57 -9.03
N ALA A 333 -1.72 18.19 -10.29
CA ALA A 333 -3.04 18.40 -10.88
C ALA A 333 -4.14 17.59 -10.16
N ILE A 334 -3.84 16.35 -9.75
CA ILE A 334 -4.77 15.50 -8.99
C ILE A 334 -5.00 16.09 -7.61
N ARG A 335 -3.94 16.50 -6.89
CA ARG A 335 -4.07 17.16 -5.59
C ARG A 335 -4.91 18.42 -5.66
N ALA A 336 -4.69 19.25 -6.68
CA ALA A 336 -5.46 20.47 -6.90
C ALA A 336 -6.94 20.16 -7.12
N ALA A 337 -7.28 19.23 -8.03
CA ALA A 337 -8.65 18.86 -8.32
C ALA A 337 -9.40 18.26 -7.12
N VAL A 338 -8.72 17.46 -6.30
CA VAL A 338 -9.30 16.93 -5.03
C VAL A 338 -9.53 18.05 -4.03
N CYS A 339 -8.56 18.95 -3.82
CA CYS A 339 -8.69 20.04 -2.86
C CYS A 339 -9.73 21.07 -3.30
N GLU A 340 -9.90 21.33 -4.59
CA GLU A 340 -10.94 22.20 -5.12
C GLU A 340 -12.33 21.65 -4.76
N ARG A 341 -12.57 20.34 -4.94
CA ARG A 341 -13.82 19.67 -4.56
C ARG A 341 -14.08 19.69 -3.06
N LEU A 342 -13.02 19.81 -2.25
CA LEU A 342 -13.08 19.89 -0.77
C LEU A 342 -13.00 21.33 -0.24
N ALA A 343 -13.04 22.35 -1.10
CA ALA A 343 -12.92 23.76 -0.71
C ALA A 343 -14.00 24.21 0.31
N TRP A 344 -15.16 23.56 0.31
CA TRP A 344 -16.24 23.78 1.28
C TRP A 344 -15.85 23.46 2.73
N LEU A 345 -14.82 22.65 2.96
CA LEU A 345 -14.20 22.39 4.27
C LEU A 345 -13.24 23.50 4.71
N GLY A 346 -13.05 24.52 3.88
CA GLY A 346 -12.05 25.57 4.12
C GLY A 346 -10.65 25.21 3.63
N LEU A 347 -10.49 24.14 2.86
CA LEU A 347 -9.23 23.81 2.20
C LEU A 347 -8.89 24.89 1.15
N ARG A 348 -7.65 25.37 1.19
CA ARG A 348 -7.08 26.27 0.17
C ARG A 348 -5.64 25.88 -0.10
N LEU A 349 -5.33 25.56 -1.35
CA LEU A 349 -3.96 25.29 -1.77
C LEU A 349 -3.22 26.57 -2.11
N ASP A 350 -1.90 26.55 -1.89
CA ASP A 350 -0.95 27.44 -2.56
C ASP A 350 -0.54 26.76 -3.88
N PRO A 351 -0.86 27.36 -5.05
CA PRO A 351 -0.57 26.72 -6.34
C PRO A 351 0.92 26.51 -6.60
N ALA A 352 1.78 27.45 -6.14
CA ALA A 352 3.22 27.35 -6.34
C ALA A 352 3.82 26.26 -5.43
N ALA A 353 3.43 26.21 -4.17
CA ALA A 353 3.81 25.17 -3.22
C ALA A 353 3.35 23.78 -3.70
N ASN A 354 2.11 23.67 -4.21
CA ASN A 354 1.60 22.44 -4.77
C ASN A 354 2.37 21.97 -6.01
N ALA A 355 2.68 22.88 -6.92
CA ALA A 355 3.46 22.55 -8.12
C ALA A 355 4.89 22.09 -7.77
N ALA A 356 5.50 22.71 -6.76
CA ALA A 356 6.83 22.37 -6.28
C ALA A 356 6.86 21.09 -5.41
N GLY A 357 5.70 20.59 -4.95
CA GLY A 357 5.62 19.39 -4.10
C GLY A 357 6.31 19.55 -2.74
N VAL A 358 6.32 20.78 -2.20
CA VAL A 358 6.90 21.01 -0.87
C VAL A 358 6.09 20.35 0.24
N PRO A 359 6.65 20.09 1.43
CA PRO A 359 5.96 19.35 2.48
C PRO A 359 4.60 19.91 2.93
N CYS A 360 4.42 21.25 2.92
CA CYS A 360 3.15 21.90 3.22
C CYS A 360 2.69 22.69 1.98
N ILE A 361 1.55 22.33 1.43
CA ILE A 361 1.01 22.90 0.18
C ILE A 361 -0.28 23.69 0.38
N SER A 362 -0.74 23.85 1.64
CA SER A 362 -1.88 24.71 1.95
C SER A 362 -1.48 26.18 1.98
N ALA A 363 -2.37 27.06 1.49
CA ALA A 363 -2.23 28.51 1.66
C ALA A 363 -2.36 28.91 3.13
N GLY A 364 -1.74 30.03 3.53
CA GLY A 364 -1.77 30.48 4.92
C GLY A 364 -3.17 30.76 5.50
N ALA A 365 -4.16 31.00 4.63
CA ALA A 365 -5.55 31.21 5.04
C ALA A 365 -6.39 29.90 5.00
N SER A 366 -5.78 28.74 4.77
CA SER A 366 -6.48 27.47 4.77
C SER A 366 -6.87 27.06 6.20
N ALA A 367 -8.10 26.66 6.40
CA ALA A 367 -8.58 26.13 7.68
C ALA A 367 -8.07 24.72 7.94
N VAL A 368 -7.78 23.95 6.86
CA VAL A 368 -7.25 22.60 6.89
C VAL A 368 -5.83 22.63 6.33
N GLU A 369 -4.86 22.10 7.08
CA GLU A 369 -3.47 21.99 6.59
C GLU A 369 -3.37 20.86 5.55
N VAL A 370 -2.76 21.13 4.41
CA VAL A 370 -2.55 20.13 3.35
C VAL A 370 -1.07 19.85 3.18
N ARG A 371 -0.70 18.59 3.23
CA ARG A 371 0.69 18.14 3.15
C ARG A 371 0.92 17.11 2.05
N VAL A 372 2.14 17.06 1.58
CA VAL A 372 2.69 15.95 0.78
C VAL A 372 3.79 15.31 1.62
N ILE A 373 3.64 14.02 1.92
CA ILE A 373 4.62 13.25 2.68
C ILE A 373 4.86 11.95 1.91
N ALA A 374 6.10 11.71 1.49
CA ALA A 374 6.46 10.47 0.82
C ALA A 374 6.33 9.28 1.79
N THR A 375 5.68 8.21 1.35
CA THR A 375 5.60 6.97 2.13
C THR A 375 6.87 6.14 1.98
N ASP A 376 7.17 5.35 2.99
CA ASP A 376 8.29 4.39 3.00
C ASP A 376 7.86 3.12 3.74
N GLU A 377 7.16 2.24 3.02
CA GLU A 377 6.68 0.97 3.56
C GLU A 377 7.85 0.04 3.91
N GLU A 378 8.93 0.06 3.10
CA GLU A 378 10.12 -0.73 3.35
C GLU A 378 10.79 -0.33 4.67
N ALA A 379 10.84 0.97 4.98
CA ALA A 379 11.34 1.44 6.27
C ALA A 379 10.44 1.00 7.44
N MET A 380 9.12 0.95 7.23
CA MET A 380 8.18 0.45 8.25
C MET A 380 8.36 -1.05 8.49
N ILE A 381 8.49 -1.85 7.42
CA ILE A 381 8.79 -3.28 7.51
C ILE A 381 10.11 -3.51 8.27
N ALA A 382 11.15 -2.72 7.98
CA ALA A 382 12.45 -2.82 8.65
C ALA A 382 12.34 -2.50 10.16
N ARG A 383 11.60 -1.45 10.54
CA ARG A 383 11.33 -1.08 11.94
C ARG A 383 10.61 -2.20 12.69
N HIS A 384 9.56 -2.74 12.10
CA HIS A 384 8.82 -3.87 12.67
C HIS A 384 9.67 -5.11 12.81
N THR A 385 10.47 -5.44 11.78
CA THR A 385 11.41 -6.56 11.83
C THR A 385 12.40 -6.41 12.99
N GLN A 386 13.03 -5.24 13.11
CA GLN A 386 13.99 -4.97 14.17
C GLN A 386 13.35 -5.05 15.57
N ALA A 387 12.15 -4.48 15.74
CA ALA A 387 11.44 -4.48 17.01
C ALA A 387 11.05 -5.90 17.45
N THR A 388 10.50 -6.70 16.52
CA THR A 388 10.09 -8.09 16.78
C THR A 388 11.28 -8.95 17.19
N LEU A 389 12.43 -8.79 16.54
CA LEU A 389 13.63 -9.55 16.88
C LEU A 389 14.24 -9.14 18.23
N ARG A 390 14.18 -7.85 18.58
CA ARG A 390 14.62 -7.38 19.91
C ARG A 390 13.76 -8.00 21.02
N GLN A 391 12.45 -8.07 20.83
CA GLN A 391 11.52 -8.68 21.77
C GLN A 391 11.74 -10.20 21.92
N ALA A 392 12.05 -10.91 20.85
CA ALA A 392 12.31 -12.34 20.88
C ALA A 392 13.66 -12.72 21.53
N SER A 393 14.56 -11.74 21.70
CA SER A 393 15.89 -11.93 22.30
C SER A 393 15.92 -11.60 23.80
N THR A 394 14.84 -11.04 24.35
CA THR A 394 14.62 -10.77 25.78
C THR A 394 13.74 -11.83 26.42
#